data_61855a30bb8f92479406b86c9e8b5a02
#
_entry.id   61855a30bb8f92479406b86c9e8b5a02
#
_cell.length_a   1.000
_cell.length_b   1.000
_cell.length_c   1.000
_cell.angle_alpha   90.00
_cell.angle_beta   90.00
_cell.angle_gamma   90.00
#
_symmetry.space_group_name_H-M   'P 1'
#
loop_
_entity.id
_entity.type
_entity.pdbx_description
1 polymer ?
#
loop_
_entity_poly.entity_id
_entity_poly.type
_entity_poly.pdbx_seq_one_letter_code
_entity_poly.pdbx_strand_id
1 'polypeptide(L)'
;MNTIHVKDLCEAIWFLMKLKEAHGEVYNAVDDGNTTQGRVTDLIASIFNISYDFCGKVMSTLTTVDKFNLMEEINDKHLAPWAEACAASGVTNTPLSSYIHKELLYNKHLHLSNSKLTAAGFKCSVPEINNKF
;
A
#
# COMPACT_ATOMS: atom_id res chain seq x y z
N MET A 1 -2.22 2.60 -6.84
CA MET A 1 -2.27 1.49 -5.85
C MET A 1 -3.72 1.29 -5.48
N ASN A 2 -4.11 0.05 -5.19
CA ASN A 2 -5.48 -0.22 -4.71
C ASN A 2 -5.44 -0.21 -3.19
N THR A 3 -6.23 0.65 -2.58
CA THR A 3 -6.35 0.80 -1.13
C THR A 3 -7.80 0.59 -0.70
N ILE A 4 -8.01 0.27 0.56
CA ILE A 4 -9.30 0.27 1.23
C ILE A 4 -9.07 0.39 2.74
N HIS A 5 -9.87 1.15 3.41
CA HIS A 5 -9.83 1.21 4.87
C HIS A 5 -10.36 -0.09 5.47
N VAL A 6 -9.71 -0.60 6.53
CA VAL A 6 -10.07 -1.90 7.14
C VAL A 6 -11.54 -1.96 7.58
N LYS A 7 -12.08 -0.87 8.10
CA LYS A 7 -13.50 -0.76 8.46
C LYS A 7 -14.40 -1.00 7.26
N ASP A 8 -14.12 -0.33 6.13
CA ASP A 8 -14.91 -0.46 4.91
C ASP A 8 -14.78 -1.86 4.31
N LEU A 9 -13.61 -2.49 4.42
CA LEU A 9 -13.44 -3.89 4.02
C LEU A 9 -14.33 -4.82 4.85
N CYS A 10 -14.35 -4.67 6.17
CA CYS A 10 -15.22 -5.47 7.04
C CYS A 10 -16.71 -5.22 6.76
N GLU A 11 -17.08 -3.96 6.56
CA GLU A 11 -18.46 -3.58 6.23
C GLU A 11 -18.89 -4.11 4.85
N ALA A 12 -17.99 -4.09 3.85
CA ALA A 12 -18.24 -4.65 2.52
C ALA A 12 -18.46 -6.17 2.59
N ILE A 13 -17.62 -6.89 3.34
CA ILE A 13 -17.80 -8.33 3.55
C ILE A 13 -19.16 -8.60 4.19
N TRP A 14 -19.48 -7.88 5.27
CA TRP A 14 -20.76 -8.04 5.97
C TRP A 14 -21.96 -7.70 5.12
N PHE A 15 -21.87 -6.68 4.27
CA PHE A 15 -22.88 -6.28 3.30
C PHE A 15 -23.12 -7.39 2.27
N LEU A 16 -22.04 -7.88 1.64
CA LEU A 16 -22.12 -8.89 0.59
C LEU A 16 -22.62 -10.24 1.13
N MET A 17 -22.30 -10.62 2.35
CA MET A 17 -22.82 -11.84 2.98
C MET A 17 -24.34 -11.86 3.10
N LYS A 18 -24.98 -10.68 3.23
CA LYS A 18 -26.43 -10.55 3.34
C LYS A 18 -27.14 -10.42 1.98
N LEU A 19 -26.39 -10.13 0.93
CA LEU A 19 -26.92 -9.90 -0.41
C LEU A 19 -26.97 -11.22 -1.18
N LYS A 20 -28.17 -11.73 -1.44
CA LYS A 20 -28.36 -13.03 -2.14
C LYS A 20 -27.73 -13.04 -3.53
N GLU A 21 -27.82 -11.92 -4.24
CA GLU A 21 -27.27 -11.73 -5.58
C GLU A 21 -25.74 -11.73 -5.62
N ALA A 22 -25.10 -11.60 -4.44
CA ALA A 22 -23.65 -11.65 -4.32
C ALA A 22 -23.10 -13.07 -4.15
N HIS A 23 -23.95 -14.06 -3.91
CA HIS A 23 -23.53 -15.42 -3.65
C HIS A 23 -22.90 -16.05 -4.92
N GLY A 24 -21.67 -16.54 -4.79
CA GLY A 24 -20.91 -17.11 -5.89
C GLY A 24 -20.23 -16.09 -6.81
N GLU A 25 -20.37 -14.79 -6.51
CA GLU A 25 -19.80 -13.69 -7.28
C GLU A 25 -18.50 -13.18 -6.70
N VAL A 26 -17.66 -12.55 -7.53
CA VAL A 26 -16.39 -11.93 -7.14
C VAL A 26 -16.55 -10.42 -7.20
N TYR A 27 -16.06 -9.75 -6.15
CA TYR A 27 -16.06 -8.30 -6.01
C TYR A 27 -14.66 -7.79 -5.70
N ASN A 28 -14.26 -6.71 -6.36
CA ASN A 28 -13.07 -5.95 -5.97
C ASN A 28 -13.45 -5.00 -4.82
N ALA A 29 -12.75 -5.12 -3.70
CA ALA A 29 -12.89 -4.22 -2.55
C ALA A 29 -11.76 -3.19 -2.57
N VAL A 30 -12.02 -2.05 -3.18
CA VAL A 30 -11.09 -0.91 -3.25
C VAL A 30 -11.86 0.38 -2.99
N ASP A 31 -11.17 1.40 -2.46
CA ASP A 31 -11.75 2.72 -2.25
C ASP A 31 -11.82 3.53 -3.57
N ASP A 32 -12.38 4.73 -3.50
CA ASP A 32 -12.57 5.63 -4.66
C ASP A 32 -11.36 6.56 -4.88
N GLY A 33 -10.34 6.48 -4.01
CA GLY A 33 -9.25 7.48 -3.93
C GLY A 33 -8.24 7.41 -5.07
N ASN A 34 -8.24 6.34 -5.87
CA ASN A 34 -7.23 6.14 -6.94
C ASN A 34 -5.80 6.44 -6.43
N THR A 35 -5.46 5.91 -5.28
CA THR A 35 -4.26 6.23 -4.52
C THR A 35 -2.98 6.01 -5.31
N THR A 36 -2.12 7.01 -5.35
CA THR A 36 -0.79 6.94 -5.96
C THR A 36 0.30 6.73 -4.90
N GLN A 37 1.47 6.27 -5.33
CA GLN A 37 2.66 6.21 -4.47
C GLN A 37 2.97 7.58 -3.86
N GLY A 38 2.88 8.66 -4.66
CA GLY A 38 3.10 10.02 -4.18
C GLY A 38 2.16 10.37 -3.03
N ARG A 39 0.86 10.08 -3.18
CA ARG A 39 -0.12 10.35 -2.12
C ARG A 39 0.20 9.63 -0.81
N VAL A 40 0.61 8.36 -0.89
CA VAL A 40 1.04 7.61 0.31
C VAL A 40 2.27 8.25 0.94
N THR A 41 3.26 8.61 0.12
CA THR A 41 4.50 9.24 0.59
C THR A 41 4.22 10.60 1.23
N ASP A 42 3.35 11.43 0.63
CA ASP A 42 2.92 12.71 1.20
C ASP A 42 2.32 12.55 2.59
N LEU A 43 1.43 11.55 2.76
CA LEU A 43 0.80 11.28 4.05
C LEU A 43 1.82 10.83 5.10
N ILE A 44 2.70 9.90 4.75
CA ILE A 44 3.75 9.42 5.65
C ILE A 44 4.68 10.57 6.05
N ALA A 45 5.14 11.36 5.07
CA ALA A 45 5.99 12.52 5.31
C ALA A 45 5.33 13.54 6.24
N SER A 46 4.03 13.78 6.05
CA SER A 46 3.24 14.66 6.92
C SER A 46 3.11 14.14 8.35
N ILE A 47 2.87 12.82 8.53
CA ILE A 47 2.72 12.19 9.85
C ILE A 47 4.02 12.25 10.63
N PHE A 48 5.15 11.93 9.98
CA PHE A 48 6.45 11.85 10.63
C PHE A 48 7.27 13.14 10.54
N ASN A 49 6.74 14.17 9.91
CA ASN A 49 7.42 15.47 9.67
C ASN A 49 8.82 15.28 9.04
N ILE A 50 8.88 14.45 8.01
CA ILE A 50 10.10 14.17 7.24
C ILE A 50 9.99 14.75 5.83
N SER A 51 11.12 15.18 5.28
CA SER A 51 11.22 15.57 3.87
C SER A 51 11.57 14.35 3.02
N TYR A 52 11.12 14.35 1.77
CA TYR A 52 11.45 13.32 0.80
C TYR A 52 11.59 13.94 -0.60
N ASP A 53 12.18 13.20 -1.51
CA ASP A 53 12.21 13.52 -2.93
C ASP A 53 12.13 12.22 -3.74
N PHE A 54 11.70 12.33 -5.00
CA PHE A 54 11.66 11.20 -5.92
C PHE A 54 12.84 11.26 -6.88
N CYS A 55 13.54 10.14 -7.03
CA CYS A 55 14.48 9.97 -8.13
C CYS A 55 13.75 10.19 -9.46
N GLY A 56 14.16 11.18 -10.25
CA GLY A 56 13.52 11.52 -11.52
C GLY A 56 13.45 10.34 -12.51
N LYS A 57 12.62 10.46 -13.53
CA LYS A 57 12.40 9.40 -14.56
C LYS A 57 13.69 8.87 -15.17
N VAL A 58 14.69 9.72 -15.37
CA VAL A 58 15.99 9.34 -15.94
C VAL A 58 16.72 8.37 -15.01
N MET A 59 16.79 8.66 -13.71
CA MET A 59 17.40 7.77 -12.73
C MET A 59 16.61 6.46 -12.60
N SER A 60 15.29 6.53 -12.57
CA SER A 60 14.44 5.34 -12.56
C SER A 60 14.62 4.44 -13.78
N THR A 61 14.96 5.01 -14.94
CA THR A 61 15.24 4.24 -16.17
C THR A 61 16.64 3.63 -16.13
N LEU A 62 17.64 4.35 -15.66
CA LEU A 62 19.01 3.85 -15.52
C LEU A 62 19.09 2.70 -14.50
N THR A 63 18.35 2.79 -13.40
CA THR A 63 18.27 1.73 -12.39
C THR A 63 17.53 0.48 -12.87
N THR A 64 16.85 0.53 -14.02
CA THR A 64 16.23 -0.69 -14.59
C THR A 64 17.25 -1.70 -15.10
N VAL A 65 18.48 -1.27 -15.35
CA VAL A 65 19.55 -2.13 -15.91
C VAL A 65 20.21 -2.96 -14.82
N ASP A 66 20.27 -2.48 -13.57
CA ASP A 66 20.90 -3.19 -12.46
C ASP A 66 20.04 -3.15 -11.15
N LYS A 67 18.81 -3.59 -11.29
CA LYS A 67 17.83 -3.61 -10.17
C LYS A 67 18.24 -4.51 -9.02
N PHE A 68 19.02 -5.54 -9.30
CA PHE A 68 19.42 -6.51 -8.28
C PHE A 68 20.41 -5.89 -7.30
N ASN A 69 21.49 -5.31 -7.81
CA ASN A 69 22.51 -4.68 -6.97
C ASN A 69 21.97 -3.47 -6.20
N LEU A 70 21.12 -2.66 -6.84
CA LEU A 70 20.46 -1.54 -6.17
C LEU A 70 19.57 -1.99 -5.00
N MET A 71 18.83 -3.08 -5.19
CA MET A 71 17.96 -3.61 -4.14
C MET A 71 18.77 -4.16 -2.97
N GLU A 72 19.86 -4.89 -3.23
CA GLU A 72 20.75 -5.37 -2.17
C GLU A 72 21.35 -4.21 -1.39
N GLU A 73 21.88 -3.18 -2.06
CA GLU A 73 22.40 -1.98 -1.42
C GLU A 73 21.37 -1.26 -0.54
N ILE A 74 20.13 -1.15 -1.01
CA ILE A 74 19.04 -0.54 -0.23
C ILE A 74 18.72 -1.40 0.99
N ASN A 75 18.60 -2.72 0.82
CA ASN A 75 18.30 -3.63 1.93
C ASN A 75 19.42 -3.64 2.97
N ASP A 76 20.68 -3.63 2.57
CA ASP A 76 21.82 -3.56 3.47
C ASP A 76 21.79 -2.28 4.34
N LYS A 77 21.34 -1.17 3.77
CA LYS A 77 21.20 0.10 4.50
C LYS A 77 20.03 0.11 5.50
N HIS A 78 18.98 -0.67 5.23
CA HIS A 78 17.74 -0.61 6.02
C HIS A 78 17.62 -1.71 7.08
N LEU A 79 18.17 -2.90 6.82
CA LEU A 79 17.95 -4.07 7.69
C LEU A 79 18.61 -3.92 9.06
N ALA A 80 19.84 -3.39 9.11
CA ALA A 80 20.54 -3.21 10.38
C ALA A 80 19.86 -2.15 11.28
N PRO A 81 19.56 -0.93 10.82
CA PRO A 81 18.80 0.04 11.63
C PRO A 81 17.42 -0.47 12.07
N TRP A 82 16.74 -1.24 11.22
CA TRP A 82 15.49 -1.86 11.60
C TRP A 82 15.64 -2.86 12.75
N ALA A 83 16.62 -3.75 12.65
CA ALA A 83 16.91 -4.72 13.72
C ALA A 83 17.26 -4.04 15.03
N GLU A 84 18.08 -2.97 15.00
CA GLU A 84 18.44 -2.16 16.17
C GLU A 84 17.20 -1.49 16.79
N ALA A 85 16.33 -0.90 15.97
CA ALA A 85 15.10 -0.27 16.44
C ALA A 85 14.15 -1.28 17.09
N CYS A 86 14.00 -2.47 16.51
CA CYS A 86 13.22 -3.56 17.09
C CYS A 86 13.80 -4.00 18.44
N ALA A 87 15.11 -4.23 18.51
CA ALA A 87 15.79 -4.63 19.74
C ALA A 87 15.64 -3.58 20.84
N ALA A 88 15.85 -2.30 20.52
CA ALA A 88 15.68 -1.18 21.46
C ALA A 88 14.24 -1.06 21.98
N SER A 89 13.27 -1.45 21.17
CA SER A 89 11.84 -1.43 21.53
C SER A 89 11.34 -2.74 22.17
N GLY A 90 12.21 -3.73 22.38
CA GLY A 90 11.81 -5.04 22.92
C GLY A 90 10.96 -5.87 21.97
N VAL A 91 10.95 -5.57 20.68
CA VAL A 91 10.19 -6.28 19.66
C VAL A 91 11.01 -7.47 19.19
N THR A 92 10.68 -8.67 19.66
CA THR A 92 11.39 -9.92 19.32
C THR A 92 10.77 -10.66 18.14
N ASN A 93 9.52 -10.36 17.81
CA ASN A 93 8.80 -10.97 16.68
C ASN A 93 7.82 -9.97 16.08
N THR A 94 7.93 -9.76 14.76
CA THR A 94 7.04 -8.88 14.01
C THR A 94 6.87 -9.40 12.58
N PRO A 95 5.65 -9.35 12.01
CA PRO A 95 5.42 -9.65 10.60
C PRO A 95 5.91 -8.52 9.68
N LEU A 96 6.27 -7.36 10.25
CA LEU A 96 6.78 -6.22 9.49
C LEU A 96 8.26 -6.42 9.19
N SER A 97 8.69 -6.00 8.02
CA SER A 97 10.08 -6.03 7.59
C SER A 97 10.41 -4.80 6.77
N SER A 98 11.62 -4.28 6.93
CA SER A 98 12.16 -3.24 6.07
C SER A 98 12.70 -3.78 4.73
N TYR A 99 12.70 -5.11 4.54
CA TYR A 99 13.19 -5.74 3.33
C TYR A 99 12.32 -5.41 2.12
N ILE A 100 12.96 -4.89 1.08
CA ILE A 100 12.31 -4.54 -0.18
C ILE A 100 12.55 -5.66 -1.20
N HIS A 101 11.47 -6.29 -1.66
CA HIS A 101 11.54 -7.28 -2.73
C HIS A 101 11.73 -6.62 -4.09
N LYS A 102 12.56 -7.24 -4.94
CA LYS A 102 12.81 -6.77 -6.32
C LYS A 102 11.54 -6.52 -7.14
N GLU A 103 10.48 -7.25 -6.85
CA GLU A 103 9.20 -7.09 -7.52
C GLU A 103 8.53 -5.74 -7.28
N LEU A 104 8.85 -5.06 -6.17
CA LEU A 104 8.35 -3.72 -5.85
C LEU A 104 9.01 -2.64 -6.71
N LEU A 105 10.18 -2.93 -7.31
CA LEU A 105 10.88 -2.01 -8.21
C LEU A 105 10.35 -2.05 -9.65
N TYR A 106 9.43 -2.97 -9.96
CA TYR A 106 8.81 -3.00 -11.28
C TYR A 106 7.62 -2.04 -11.35
N ASN A 107 7.51 -1.32 -12.46
CA ASN A 107 6.34 -0.51 -12.76
C ASN A 107 5.13 -1.43 -12.99
N LYS A 108 4.38 -1.69 -11.93
CA LYS A 108 3.11 -2.40 -11.99
C LYS A 108 1.99 -1.38 -11.81
N HIS A 109 1.22 -1.19 -12.86
CA HIS A 109 0.04 -0.33 -12.79
C HIS A 109 -1.20 -1.24 -12.76
N LEU A 110 -1.56 -1.67 -11.57
CA LEU A 110 -2.80 -2.39 -11.33
C LEU A 110 -3.84 -1.40 -10.81
N HIS A 111 -4.87 -1.17 -11.61
CA HIS A 111 -6.02 -0.36 -11.23
C HIS A 111 -7.27 -1.24 -11.22
N LEU A 112 -7.79 -1.51 -10.04
CA LEU A 112 -9.01 -2.27 -9.85
C LEU A 112 -10.19 -1.29 -9.72
N SER A 113 -11.32 -1.66 -10.31
CA SER A 113 -12.57 -0.91 -10.18
C SER A 113 -13.44 -1.53 -9.11
N ASN A 114 -14.03 -0.69 -8.25
CA ASN A 114 -15.06 -1.07 -7.28
C ASN A 114 -16.49 -0.95 -7.86
N SER A 115 -16.64 -0.68 -9.14
CA SER A 115 -17.92 -0.35 -9.76
C SER A 115 -19.00 -1.41 -9.50
N LYS A 116 -18.65 -2.71 -9.50
CA LYS A 116 -19.56 -3.80 -9.18
C LYS A 116 -20.06 -3.74 -7.73
N LEU A 117 -19.16 -3.43 -6.79
CA LEU A 117 -19.49 -3.29 -5.36
C LEU A 117 -20.39 -2.07 -5.13
N THR A 118 -20.07 -0.96 -5.79
CA THR A 118 -20.86 0.27 -5.73
C THR A 118 -22.25 0.09 -6.38
N ALA A 119 -22.31 -0.60 -7.52
CA ALA A 119 -23.58 -0.93 -8.18
C ALA A 119 -24.46 -1.85 -7.34
N ALA A 120 -23.88 -2.71 -6.51
CA ALA A 120 -24.60 -3.51 -5.52
C ALA A 120 -25.17 -2.68 -4.35
N GLY A 121 -24.78 -1.41 -4.23
CA GLY A 121 -25.29 -0.46 -3.23
C GLY A 121 -24.34 -0.17 -2.08
N PHE A 122 -23.13 -0.73 -2.06
CA PHE A 122 -22.13 -0.41 -1.03
C PHE A 122 -21.44 0.93 -1.30
N LYS A 123 -21.14 1.67 -0.23
CA LYS A 123 -20.37 2.90 -0.28
C LYS A 123 -19.31 2.89 0.84
N CYS A 124 -18.08 3.21 0.49
CA CYS A 124 -17.02 3.39 1.47
C CYS A 124 -17.30 4.59 2.39
N SER A 125 -17.11 4.41 3.68
CA SER A 125 -17.15 5.48 4.69
C SER A 125 -15.86 6.30 4.68
N VAL A 126 -14.75 5.70 4.24
CA VAL A 126 -13.45 6.34 4.04
C VAL A 126 -13.06 6.18 2.56
N PRO A 127 -13.55 7.07 1.68
CA PRO A 127 -13.44 6.91 0.23
C PRO A 127 -12.03 7.10 -0.32
N GLU A 128 -11.11 7.62 0.49
CA GLU A 128 -9.70 7.82 0.13
C GLU A 128 -8.81 7.78 1.36
N ILE A 129 -7.52 7.47 1.16
CA ILE A 129 -6.54 7.56 2.25
C ILE A 129 -6.39 9.00 2.73
N ASN A 130 -6.39 9.18 4.06
CA ASN A 130 -6.19 10.47 4.70
C ASN A 130 -5.48 10.29 6.05
N ASN A 131 -5.09 11.40 6.68
CA ASN A 131 -4.41 11.44 7.98
C ASN A 131 -5.38 11.72 9.16
N LYS A 132 -6.67 11.55 8.96
CA LYS A 132 -7.66 11.70 10.03
C LYS A 132 -7.86 10.34 10.69
N PHE A 133 -7.26 10.17 11.84
CA PHE A 133 -7.49 9.07 12.78
C PHE A 133 -8.16 9.63 14.02
#